data_cb012f21757bfc523b3568e2297f58fd
#
_entry.id   cb012f21757bfc523b3568e2297f58fd
#
_cell.length_a   1.000
_cell.length_b   1.000
_cell.length_c   1.000
_cell.angle_alpha   90.00
_cell.angle_beta   90.00
_cell.angle_gamma   90.00
#
_symmetry.space_group_name_H-M   'P 1'
#
loop_
_entity.id
_entity.type
_entity.pdbx_description
1 polymer ?
#
loop_
_entity_poly.entity_id
_entity_poly.type
_entity_poly.pdbx_seq_one_letter_code
_entity_poly.pdbx_strand_id
1 'polypeptide(L)'
;MLFSIIIPAFNAERYLHDSLKSIRMQTFTDYETIIVDDGSTDKTGEIADSFARETSRTHVIHQENEGPLLARRTGLQAASGKYVVFLDADDSLRSTALQDIADAIHKYNVDIVSFRYSRQDNFLTSDSPSPLPVGIYNGERFEEAKLHLCKGRFNEMWGKAIRLSCFDCTADYSNYAGLMHGEDLLQLLPVFDSAHSLYSSDKVLYFYRPNDSASTARYKSSQLSDIRKVNARLLSFSMKWGKACYKTACSGEVMQYINLLKIAVSCLSYSSFGDV
;
A
#
# COMPACT_ATOMS: atom_id res chain seq x y z
N MET A 1 16.12 8.91 -12.91
CA MET A 1 14.96 9.35 -12.11
C MET A 1 14.98 8.63 -10.76
N LEU A 2 14.76 9.36 -9.68
CA LEU A 2 14.83 8.74 -8.35
C LEU A 2 13.51 8.06 -7.99
N PHE A 3 12.35 8.70 -8.24
CA PHE A 3 11.05 8.15 -7.86
C PHE A 3 10.10 7.94 -9.03
N SER A 4 9.34 6.84 -8.97
CA SER A 4 8.06 6.67 -9.67
C SER A 4 6.95 6.70 -8.63
N ILE A 5 6.02 7.67 -8.74
CA ILE A 5 4.84 7.75 -7.90
C ILE A 5 3.71 7.06 -8.66
N ILE A 6 3.18 5.97 -8.10
CA ILE A 6 2.11 5.17 -8.71
C ILE A 6 0.81 5.46 -7.99
N ILE A 7 -0.20 5.89 -8.76
CA ILE A 7 -1.54 6.24 -8.27
C ILE A 7 -2.56 5.32 -8.92
N PRO A 8 -2.98 4.21 -8.28
CA PRO A 8 -4.14 3.46 -8.73
C PRO A 8 -5.41 4.27 -8.46
N ALA A 9 -6.26 4.45 -9.47
CA ALA A 9 -7.46 5.24 -9.36
C ALA A 9 -8.67 4.49 -9.92
N PHE A 10 -9.76 4.45 -9.16
CA PHE A 10 -11.04 3.90 -9.59
C PHE A 10 -12.18 4.70 -8.96
N ASN A 11 -13.00 5.36 -9.78
CA ASN A 11 -14.12 6.21 -9.34
C ASN A 11 -13.71 7.18 -8.23
N ALA A 12 -12.63 7.92 -8.46
CA ALA A 12 -11.99 8.81 -7.51
C ALA A 12 -12.17 10.30 -7.85
N GLU A 13 -13.15 10.67 -8.71
CA GLU A 13 -13.34 12.06 -9.19
C GLU A 13 -13.38 13.08 -8.07
N ARG A 14 -13.93 12.70 -6.91
CA ARG A 14 -14.11 13.57 -5.75
C ARG A 14 -12.79 13.99 -5.10
N TYR A 15 -11.77 13.13 -5.16
CA TYR A 15 -10.56 13.30 -4.35
C TYR A 15 -9.28 13.41 -5.17
N LEU A 16 -9.27 12.89 -6.40
CA LEU A 16 -8.09 12.79 -7.23
C LEU A 16 -7.40 14.14 -7.45
N HIS A 17 -8.16 15.23 -7.55
CA HIS A 17 -7.60 16.59 -7.66
C HIS A 17 -6.69 16.95 -6.47
N ASP A 18 -7.07 16.61 -5.24
CA ASP A 18 -6.27 16.90 -4.05
C ASP A 18 -4.99 16.07 -4.04
N SER A 19 -5.11 14.77 -4.39
CA SER A 19 -3.99 13.85 -4.53
C SER A 19 -2.96 14.40 -5.53
N LEU A 20 -3.39 14.73 -6.75
CA LEU A 20 -2.55 15.27 -7.82
C LEU A 20 -1.95 16.64 -7.47
N LYS A 21 -2.71 17.49 -6.78
CA LYS A 21 -2.19 18.76 -6.25
C LYS A 21 -1.03 18.53 -5.29
N SER A 22 -1.11 17.51 -4.42
CA SER A 22 -0.03 17.18 -3.48
C SER A 22 1.26 16.76 -4.19
N ILE A 23 1.16 16.11 -5.35
CA ILE A 23 2.29 15.76 -6.21
C ILE A 23 2.90 17.02 -6.83
N ARG A 24 2.08 17.91 -7.39
CA ARG A 24 2.54 19.17 -7.99
C ARG A 24 3.29 20.06 -7.00
N MET A 25 2.93 19.97 -5.72
CA MET A 25 3.54 20.76 -4.63
C MET A 25 4.84 20.16 -4.07
N GLN A 26 5.32 19.01 -4.57
CA GLN A 26 6.55 18.42 -4.09
C GLN A 26 7.76 19.34 -4.34
N THR A 27 8.58 19.52 -3.30
CA THR A 27 9.82 20.31 -3.39
C THR A 27 10.95 19.58 -4.12
N PHE A 28 10.92 18.26 -4.13
CA PHE A 28 11.84 17.42 -4.90
C PHE A 28 11.31 17.19 -6.30
N THR A 29 12.15 17.25 -7.35
CA THR A 29 11.70 17.29 -8.75
C THR A 29 12.12 16.09 -9.61
N ASP A 30 13.00 15.20 -9.10
CA ASP A 30 13.48 14.05 -9.88
C ASP A 30 12.54 12.83 -9.70
N TYR A 31 11.29 12.98 -10.19
CA TYR A 31 10.26 11.95 -10.15
C TYR A 31 9.41 11.93 -11.41
N GLU A 32 8.73 10.84 -11.64
CA GLU A 32 7.60 10.68 -12.54
C GLU A 32 6.33 10.32 -11.79
N THR A 33 5.18 10.54 -12.40
CA THR A 33 3.87 10.14 -11.90
C THR A 33 3.23 9.18 -12.89
N ILE A 34 2.74 8.04 -12.39
CA ILE A 34 2.03 7.04 -13.19
C ILE A 34 0.65 6.88 -12.58
N ILE A 35 -0.37 7.36 -13.29
CA ILE A 35 -1.76 7.25 -12.88
C ILE A 35 -2.35 6.07 -13.63
N VAL A 36 -2.88 5.09 -12.90
CA VAL A 36 -3.56 3.94 -13.51
C VAL A 36 -5.05 4.07 -13.23
N ASP A 37 -5.80 4.46 -14.24
CA ASP A 37 -7.26 4.50 -14.21
C ASP A 37 -7.79 3.08 -14.46
N ASP A 38 -8.26 2.45 -13.41
CA ASP A 38 -8.70 1.05 -13.38
C ASP A 38 -10.17 0.91 -13.81
N GLY A 39 -10.49 1.47 -14.97
CA GLY A 39 -11.83 1.36 -15.59
C GLY A 39 -12.88 2.22 -14.89
N SER A 40 -12.55 3.46 -14.53
CA SER A 40 -13.50 4.38 -13.90
C SER A 40 -14.66 4.73 -14.84
N THR A 41 -15.84 4.94 -14.26
CA THR A 41 -17.08 5.35 -14.95
C THR A 41 -17.48 6.79 -14.65
N ASP A 42 -16.75 7.46 -13.75
CA ASP A 42 -16.87 8.87 -13.41
C ASP A 42 -15.80 9.72 -14.12
N LYS A 43 -15.55 10.94 -13.69
CA LYS A 43 -14.58 11.85 -14.31
C LYS A 43 -13.12 11.57 -13.94
N THR A 44 -12.81 10.46 -13.28
CA THR A 44 -11.45 10.12 -12.83
C THR A 44 -10.45 10.13 -14.01
N GLY A 45 -10.79 9.44 -15.12
CA GLY A 45 -9.93 9.40 -16.30
C GLY A 45 -9.70 10.78 -16.93
N GLU A 46 -10.76 11.60 -17.06
CA GLU A 46 -10.64 12.96 -17.58
C GLU A 46 -9.72 13.85 -16.73
N ILE A 47 -9.81 13.72 -15.40
CA ILE A 47 -8.97 14.44 -14.44
C ILE A 47 -7.51 14.01 -14.58
N ALA A 48 -7.25 12.70 -14.67
CA ALA A 48 -5.91 12.15 -14.86
C ALA A 48 -5.28 12.65 -16.16
N ASP A 49 -6.01 12.59 -17.27
CA ASP A 49 -5.55 13.08 -18.58
C ASP A 49 -5.28 14.59 -18.60
N SER A 50 -6.13 15.36 -17.91
CA SER A 50 -5.91 16.82 -17.80
C SER A 50 -4.62 17.11 -17.06
N PHE A 51 -4.36 16.40 -15.94
CA PHE A 51 -3.12 16.56 -15.20
C PHE A 51 -1.89 16.16 -16.01
N ALA A 52 -1.95 15.09 -16.81
CA ALA A 52 -0.85 14.67 -17.66
C ALA A 52 -0.53 15.68 -18.77
N ARG A 53 -1.53 16.36 -19.30
CA ARG A 53 -1.29 17.46 -20.30
C ARG A 53 -0.56 18.65 -19.68
N GLU A 54 -0.72 18.89 -18.38
CA GLU A 54 -0.12 20.04 -17.69
C GLU A 54 1.24 19.73 -17.05
N THR A 55 1.59 18.45 -16.88
CA THR A 55 2.79 17.99 -16.15
C THR A 55 3.62 17.05 -17.02
N SER A 56 4.80 17.52 -17.41
CA SER A 56 5.76 16.71 -18.15
C SER A 56 6.27 15.53 -17.35
N ARG A 57 6.26 14.36 -17.49
CA ARG A 57 6.63 13.18 -16.71
C ARG A 57 5.46 12.56 -15.95
N THR A 58 4.24 12.84 -16.43
CA THR A 58 3.05 12.12 -16.01
C THR A 58 2.58 11.21 -17.11
N HIS A 59 2.34 9.96 -16.79
CA HIS A 59 1.80 8.93 -17.67
C HIS A 59 0.46 8.47 -17.13
N VAL A 60 -0.55 8.42 -17.98
CA VAL A 60 -1.85 7.85 -17.65
C VAL A 60 -2.00 6.52 -18.40
N ILE A 61 -2.45 5.50 -17.67
CA ILE A 61 -2.76 4.19 -18.24
C ILE A 61 -4.20 3.90 -17.92
N HIS A 62 -5.03 3.71 -18.95
CA HIS A 62 -6.41 3.27 -18.79
C HIS A 62 -6.48 1.77 -19.02
N GLN A 63 -7.12 1.04 -18.10
CA GLN A 63 -7.35 -0.39 -18.20
C GLN A 63 -8.78 -0.75 -17.83
N GLU A 64 -9.21 -1.97 -18.14
CA GLU A 64 -10.43 -2.52 -17.58
C GLU A 64 -10.26 -2.73 -16.07
N ASN A 65 -11.37 -2.65 -15.31
CA ASN A 65 -11.30 -2.80 -13.86
C ASN A 65 -10.86 -4.22 -13.45
N GLU A 66 -9.68 -4.32 -12.89
CA GLU A 66 -9.09 -5.56 -12.38
C GLU A 66 -8.79 -5.48 -10.87
N GLY A 67 -9.04 -4.31 -10.26
CA GLY A 67 -8.84 -4.06 -8.84
C GLY A 67 -7.48 -3.46 -8.49
N PRO A 68 -7.34 -2.96 -7.24
CA PRO A 68 -6.19 -2.15 -6.83
C PRO A 68 -4.85 -2.88 -6.92
N LEU A 69 -4.85 -4.20 -6.74
CA LEU A 69 -3.64 -5.01 -6.88
C LEU A 69 -3.10 -4.95 -8.30
N LEU A 70 -3.94 -5.24 -9.31
CA LEU A 70 -3.50 -5.28 -10.70
C LEU A 70 -3.24 -3.88 -11.24
N ALA A 71 -3.99 -2.86 -10.82
CA ALA A 71 -3.69 -1.46 -11.13
C ALA A 71 -2.30 -1.05 -10.63
N ARG A 72 -1.91 -1.41 -9.39
CA ARG A 72 -0.55 -1.17 -8.89
C ARG A 72 0.50 -1.95 -9.70
N ARG A 73 0.20 -3.18 -10.14
CA ARG A 73 1.09 -3.99 -10.98
C ARG A 73 1.32 -3.35 -12.35
N THR A 74 0.27 -2.85 -12.99
CA THR A 74 0.37 -2.10 -14.24
C THR A 74 1.27 -0.86 -14.07
N GLY A 75 1.08 -0.11 -12.99
CA GLY A 75 1.95 1.03 -12.66
C GLY A 75 3.42 0.62 -12.43
N LEU A 76 3.67 -0.50 -11.74
CA LEU A 76 5.02 -1.03 -11.51
C LEU A 76 5.73 -1.41 -12.81
N GLN A 77 5.02 -1.98 -13.78
CA GLN A 77 5.58 -2.35 -15.09
C GLN A 77 5.99 -1.13 -15.91
N ALA A 78 5.33 0.00 -15.72
CA ALA A 78 5.63 1.26 -16.39
C ALA A 78 6.69 2.12 -15.65
N ALA A 79 7.01 1.77 -14.40
CA ALA A 79 7.91 2.56 -13.55
C ALA A 79 9.36 2.49 -14.02
N SER A 80 10.02 3.66 -14.08
CA SER A 80 11.44 3.80 -14.45
C SER A 80 12.31 4.39 -13.32
N GLY A 81 11.69 4.89 -12.26
CA GLY A 81 12.38 5.41 -11.08
C GLY A 81 13.11 4.33 -10.29
N LYS A 82 14.17 4.73 -9.61
CA LYS A 82 14.93 3.81 -8.76
C LYS A 82 14.11 3.31 -7.56
N TYR A 83 13.20 4.13 -7.07
CA TYR A 83 12.28 3.83 -5.97
C TYR A 83 10.84 4.10 -6.38
N VAL A 84 9.93 3.31 -5.86
CA VAL A 84 8.48 3.45 -6.06
C VAL A 84 7.84 3.94 -4.77
N VAL A 85 6.93 4.91 -4.92
CA VAL A 85 6.04 5.39 -3.86
C VAL A 85 4.60 5.17 -4.35
N PHE A 86 3.78 4.49 -3.56
CA PHE A 86 2.35 4.37 -3.86
C PHE A 86 1.59 5.50 -3.17
N LEU A 87 0.65 6.09 -3.89
CA LEU A 87 -0.27 7.09 -3.37
C LEU A 87 -1.69 6.69 -3.79
N ASP A 88 -2.55 6.42 -2.82
CA ASP A 88 -3.95 6.14 -3.12
C ASP A 88 -4.66 7.41 -3.60
N ALA A 89 -5.61 7.27 -4.52
CA ALA A 89 -6.20 8.39 -5.25
C ALA A 89 -7.04 9.36 -4.37
N ASP A 90 -7.37 8.96 -3.15
CA ASP A 90 -8.09 9.78 -2.17
C ASP A 90 -7.19 10.39 -1.07
N ASP A 91 -5.89 10.10 -1.11
CA ASP A 91 -4.89 10.53 -0.11
C ASP A 91 -3.98 11.65 -0.64
N SER A 92 -3.03 12.11 0.19
CA SER A 92 -2.07 13.15 -0.21
C SER A 92 -0.69 12.97 0.43
N LEU A 93 0.34 13.44 -0.26
CA LEU A 93 1.69 13.53 0.29
C LEU A 93 1.96 14.93 0.85
N ARG A 94 2.72 14.99 1.95
CA ARG A 94 3.30 16.25 2.43
C ARG A 94 4.20 16.85 1.34
N SER A 95 4.20 18.15 1.17
CA SER A 95 4.97 18.84 0.11
C SER A 95 6.48 18.57 0.15
N THR A 96 7.03 18.19 1.30
CA THR A 96 8.45 17.80 1.45
C THR A 96 8.68 16.29 1.43
N ALA A 97 7.64 15.47 1.20
CA ALA A 97 7.74 14.02 1.37
C ALA A 97 8.83 13.39 0.52
N LEU A 98 8.89 13.69 -0.77
CA LEU A 98 9.91 13.13 -1.65
C LEU A 98 11.33 13.61 -1.29
N GLN A 99 11.49 14.85 -0.82
CA GLN A 99 12.78 15.36 -0.35
C GLN A 99 13.23 14.61 0.91
N ASP A 100 12.34 14.47 1.89
CA ASP A 100 12.63 13.76 3.14
C ASP A 100 12.99 12.29 2.91
N ILE A 101 12.33 11.63 1.95
CA ILE A 101 12.62 10.26 1.55
C ILE A 101 13.96 10.19 0.80
N ALA A 102 14.22 11.13 -0.13
CA ALA A 102 15.49 11.18 -0.86
C ALA A 102 16.69 11.37 0.08
N ASP A 103 16.56 12.26 1.06
CA ASP A 103 17.59 12.48 2.08
C ASP A 103 17.89 11.20 2.87
N ALA A 104 16.85 10.46 3.26
CA ALA A 104 17.01 9.17 3.95
C ALA A 104 17.70 8.13 3.04
N ILE A 105 17.32 8.04 1.77
CA ILE A 105 17.93 7.14 0.79
C ILE A 105 19.41 7.50 0.59
N HIS A 106 19.75 8.77 0.40
CA HIS A 106 21.12 9.21 0.21
C HIS A 106 21.98 8.93 1.45
N LYS A 107 21.41 9.14 2.64
CA LYS A 107 22.14 8.96 3.90
C LYS A 107 22.37 7.49 4.25
N TYR A 108 21.38 6.63 4.03
CA TYR A 108 21.40 5.27 4.56
C TYR A 108 21.51 4.19 3.47
N ASN A 109 21.30 4.52 2.21
CA ASN A 109 21.31 3.62 1.05
C ASN A 109 20.52 2.31 1.29
N VAL A 110 19.30 2.43 1.77
CA VAL A 110 18.43 1.31 2.11
C VAL A 110 17.50 0.94 0.93
N ASP A 111 16.94 -0.27 0.98
CA ASP A 111 15.99 -0.75 -0.02
C ASP A 111 14.58 -0.23 0.23
N ILE A 112 14.23 -0.01 1.51
CA ILE A 112 12.91 0.46 1.92
C ILE A 112 13.07 1.65 2.87
N VAL A 113 12.35 2.72 2.63
CA VAL A 113 12.12 3.80 3.60
C VAL A 113 10.67 3.75 4.02
N SER A 114 10.38 3.53 5.30
CA SER A 114 9.02 3.64 5.83
C SER A 114 8.83 4.95 6.58
N PHE A 115 7.64 5.51 6.47
CA PHE A 115 7.27 6.78 7.08
C PHE A 115 5.87 6.69 7.70
N ARG A 116 5.52 7.73 8.45
CA ARG A 116 4.26 7.80 9.19
C ARG A 116 3.17 8.47 8.39
N TYR A 117 1.92 8.25 8.81
CA TYR A 117 0.77 8.93 8.28
C TYR A 117 -0.01 9.70 9.35
N SER A 118 -0.84 10.62 8.92
CA SER A 118 -1.82 11.33 9.72
C SER A 118 -3.20 11.27 9.06
N ARG A 119 -4.23 11.27 9.87
CA ARG A 119 -5.62 11.51 9.43
C ARG A 119 -6.00 12.98 9.43
N GLN A 120 -5.05 13.85 9.74
CA GLN A 120 -5.15 15.31 9.65
C GLN A 120 -4.22 15.80 8.55
N ASP A 121 -4.72 16.65 7.67
CA ASP A 121 -4.00 17.19 6.50
C ASP A 121 -2.88 18.18 6.85
N ASN A 122 -2.76 18.55 8.14
CA ASN A 122 -1.70 19.39 8.63
C ASN A 122 -0.37 18.64 8.91
N PHE A 123 -0.35 17.32 8.88
CA PHE A 123 0.82 16.45 9.12
C PHE A 123 1.54 16.67 10.47
N LEU A 124 0.85 17.22 11.48
CA LEU A 124 1.46 17.55 12.78
C LEU A 124 1.47 16.35 13.74
N THR A 125 0.48 15.47 13.60
CA THR A 125 0.32 14.31 14.48
C THR A 125 0.39 13.01 13.68
N SER A 126 0.99 11.99 14.27
CA SER A 126 0.96 10.64 13.67
C SER A 126 -0.20 9.86 14.28
N ASP A 127 -1.09 9.35 13.42
CA ASP A 127 -2.20 8.47 13.82
C ASP A 127 -1.79 7.00 13.89
N SER A 128 -0.57 6.68 13.44
CA SER A 128 -0.05 5.32 13.56
C SER A 128 1.30 5.32 14.26
N PRO A 129 1.40 4.66 15.41
CA PRO A 129 2.70 4.23 15.86
C PRO A 129 3.24 3.22 14.86
N SER A 130 4.34 3.53 14.17
CA SER A 130 5.04 2.48 13.39
C SER A 130 5.34 1.32 14.33
N PRO A 131 5.13 0.08 13.91
CA PRO A 131 5.51 -1.07 14.71
C PRO A 131 7.02 -1.14 14.92
N LEU A 132 7.80 -0.44 14.08
CA LEU A 132 9.25 -0.39 14.12
C LEU A 132 9.73 0.95 14.72
N PRO A 133 10.55 0.95 15.78
CA PRO A 133 11.27 2.13 16.24
C PRO A 133 12.07 2.80 15.11
N VAL A 134 12.34 4.10 15.28
CA VAL A 134 13.17 4.85 14.32
C VAL A 134 14.56 4.23 14.24
N GLY A 135 15.04 3.97 13.03
CA GLY A 135 16.38 3.44 12.81
C GLY A 135 16.52 2.58 11.57
N ILE A 136 17.73 2.07 11.39
CA ILE A 136 18.09 1.18 10.27
C ILE A 136 17.87 -0.27 10.70
N TYR A 137 17.29 -1.04 9.81
CA TYR A 137 17.02 -2.47 9.92
C TYR A 137 17.73 -3.17 8.77
N ASN A 138 18.81 -3.88 9.08
CA ASN A 138 19.60 -4.71 8.16
C ASN A 138 20.06 -5.97 8.88
N GLY A 139 20.56 -6.98 8.14
CA GLY A 139 20.98 -8.24 8.72
C GLY A 139 19.91 -8.87 9.63
N GLU A 140 20.32 -9.30 10.83
CA GLU A 140 19.40 -9.91 11.81
C GLU A 140 18.25 -8.98 12.21
N ARG A 141 18.49 -7.66 12.25
CA ARG A 141 17.49 -6.69 12.61
C ARG A 141 16.41 -6.52 11.51
N PHE A 142 16.71 -6.84 10.25
CA PHE A 142 15.71 -6.85 9.19
C PHE A 142 14.66 -7.96 9.38
N GLU A 143 15.02 -9.04 10.08
CA GLU A 143 14.07 -10.10 10.45
C GLU A 143 12.96 -9.61 11.39
N GLU A 144 13.23 -8.56 12.20
CA GLU A 144 12.17 -7.92 13.01
C GLU A 144 11.09 -7.30 12.12
N ALA A 145 11.47 -6.68 10.99
CA ALA A 145 10.51 -6.11 10.05
C ALA A 145 9.65 -7.19 9.38
N LYS A 146 10.26 -8.32 8.99
CA LYS A 146 9.52 -9.49 8.48
C LYS A 146 8.55 -10.05 9.51
N LEU A 147 8.96 -10.10 10.78
CA LEU A 147 8.10 -10.56 11.87
C LEU A 147 6.89 -9.65 12.06
N HIS A 148 7.04 -8.32 11.92
CA HIS A 148 5.92 -7.38 11.98
C HIS A 148 4.97 -7.55 10.80
N LEU A 149 5.50 -7.83 9.60
CA LEU A 149 4.68 -8.18 8.43
C LEU A 149 3.83 -9.45 8.71
N CYS A 150 4.45 -10.50 9.29
CA CYS A 150 3.75 -11.73 9.69
C CYS A 150 2.66 -11.50 10.77
N LYS A 151 2.77 -10.43 11.57
CA LYS A 151 1.74 -10.03 12.56
C LYS A 151 0.57 -9.26 11.95
N GLY A 152 0.56 -9.03 10.64
CA GLY A 152 -0.42 -8.16 10.01
C GLY A 152 -0.27 -6.68 10.37
N ARG A 153 0.92 -6.29 10.80
CA ARG A 153 1.28 -4.91 11.12
C ARG A 153 2.34 -4.47 10.14
N PHE A 154 2.19 -3.36 9.47
CA PHE A 154 3.16 -2.92 8.46
C PHE A 154 2.83 -3.36 7.02
N ASN A 155 1.56 -3.70 6.78
CA ASN A 155 1.11 -4.31 5.51
C ASN A 155 0.77 -3.28 4.44
N GLU A 156 0.60 -2.02 4.78
CA GLU A 156 0.24 -0.96 3.84
C GLU A 156 1.35 -0.71 2.80
N MET A 157 0.99 -0.61 1.52
CA MET A 157 1.93 -0.25 0.45
C MET A 157 2.29 1.23 0.47
N TRP A 158 1.32 2.08 0.80
CA TRP A 158 1.42 3.54 0.69
C TRP A 158 2.33 4.21 1.73
N GLY A 159 2.64 3.59 2.86
CA GLY A 159 3.55 4.15 3.88
C GLY A 159 5.04 3.90 3.62
N LYS A 160 5.43 3.61 2.38
CA LYS A 160 6.79 3.16 2.03
C LYS A 160 7.26 3.74 0.70
N ALA A 161 8.56 4.01 0.62
CA ALA A 161 9.30 4.11 -0.63
C ALA A 161 10.15 2.86 -0.77
N ILE A 162 9.99 2.12 -1.84
CA ILE A 162 10.57 0.79 -2.04
C ILE A 162 11.44 0.81 -3.29
N ARG A 163 12.66 0.30 -3.22
CA ARG A 163 13.55 0.17 -4.38
C ARG A 163 12.87 -0.71 -5.44
N LEU A 164 12.78 -0.22 -6.68
CA LEU A 164 12.08 -0.91 -7.77
C LEU A 164 12.62 -2.33 -7.99
N SER A 165 13.92 -2.55 -7.84
CA SER A 165 14.54 -3.88 -7.97
C SER A 165 14.11 -4.91 -6.91
N CYS A 166 13.41 -4.49 -5.84
CA CYS A 166 12.82 -5.41 -4.88
C CYS A 166 11.49 -6.00 -5.36
N PHE A 167 10.90 -5.45 -6.43
CA PHE A 167 9.69 -5.99 -7.03
C PHE A 167 10.05 -6.94 -8.18
N ASP A 168 9.37 -8.07 -8.25
CA ASP A 168 9.32 -8.88 -9.48
C ASP A 168 8.21 -8.31 -10.37
N CYS A 169 8.60 -7.38 -11.27
CA CYS A 169 7.66 -6.72 -12.18
C CYS A 169 7.09 -7.68 -13.24
N THR A 170 7.70 -8.85 -13.44
CA THR A 170 7.28 -9.86 -14.43
C THR A 170 6.34 -10.93 -13.85
N ALA A 171 6.23 -11.00 -12.52
CA ALA A 171 5.39 -11.99 -11.85
C ALA A 171 3.91 -11.82 -12.24
N ASP A 172 3.28 -12.95 -12.61
CA ASP A 172 1.86 -13.00 -12.93
C ASP A 172 1.00 -13.00 -11.65
N TYR A 173 0.12 -12.03 -11.56
CA TYR A 173 -0.86 -11.88 -10.49
C TYR A 173 -2.32 -12.05 -10.96
N SER A 174 -2.54 -12.51 -12.20
CA SER A 174 -3.89 -12.68 -12.77
C SER A 174 -4.83 -13.55 -11.91
N ASN A 175 -4.28 -14.56 -11.23
CA ASN A 175 -5.02 -15.42 -10.30
C ASN A 175 -5.54 -14.68 -9.04
N TYR A 176 -5.13 -13.43 -8.85
CA TYR A 176 -5.54 -12.57 -7.75
C TYR A 176 -6.40 -11.39 -8.22
N ALA A 177 -6.86 -11.40 -9.47
CA ALA A 177 -7.80 -10.41 -9.98
C ALA A 177 -9.03 -10.32 -9.06
N GLY A 178 -9.45 -9.10 -8.77
CA GLY A 178 -10.58 -8.84 -7.87
C GLY A 178 -10.31 -9.12 -6.39
N LEU A 179 -9.06 -9.39 -5.98
CA LEU A 179 -8.70 -9.50 -4.56
C LEU A 179 -8.87 -8.12 -3.88
N MET A 180 -9.71 -8.09 -2.84
CA MET A 180 -10.09 -6.86 -2.13
C MET A 180 -9.57 -6.81 -0.69
N HIS A 181 -8.99 -7.90 -0.17
CA HIS A 181 -8.49 -7.98 1.19
C HIS A 181 -7.11 -8.62 1.23
N GLY A 182 -6.14 -7.88 1.75
CA GLY A 182 -4.76 -8.34 1.91
C GLY A 182 -3.91 -8.25 0.64
N GLU A 183 -4.36 -7.51 -0.36
CA GLU A 183 -3.65 -7.28 -1.62
C GLU A 183 -2.31 -6.57 -1.39
N ASP A 184 -2.23 -5.70 -0.42
CA ASP A 184 -1.00 -5.01 -0.02
C ASP A 184 0.02 -6.00 0.57
N LEU A 185 -0.42 -6.83 1.53
CA LEU A 185 0.43 -7.86 2.11
C LEU A 185 0.95 -8.81 1.02
N LEU A 186 0.06 -9.24 0.12
CA LEU A 186 0.43 -10.16 -0.97
C LEU A 186 1.58 -9.60 -1.83
N GLN A 187 1.56 -8.30 -2.11
CA GLN A 187 2.59 -7.61 -2.88
C GLN A 187 3.88 -7.36 -2.08
N LEU A 188 3.76 -7.14 -0.76
CA LEU A 188 4.91 -6.90 0.11
C LEU A 188 5.71 -8.17 0.44
N LEU A 189 5.11 -9.37 0.38
CA LEU A 189 5.82 -10.62 0.67
C LEU A 189 7.07 -10.82 -0.18
N PRO A 190 7.02 -10.78 -1.54
CA PRO A 190 8.22 -10.89 -2.37
C PRO A 190 9.17 -9.70 -2.20
N VAL A 191 8.66 -8.51 -1.90
CA VAL A 191 9.50 -7.33 -1.61
C VAL A 191 10.37 -7.58 -0.39
N PHE A 192 9.78 -8.05 0.72
CA PHE A 192 10.53 -8.35 1.95
C PHE A 192 11.41 -9.61 1.84
N ASP A 193 11.13 -10.50 0.89
CA ASP A 193 12.02 -11.63 0.57
C ASP A 193 13.28 -11.15 -0.19
N SER A 194 13.14 -10.14 -1.03
CA SER A 194 14.20 -9.57 -1.88
C SER A 194 15.00 -8.46 -1.21
N ALA A 195 14.35 -7.63 -0.38
CA ALA A 195 15.01 -6.51 0.31
C ALA A 195 15.93 -7.00 1.44
N HIS A 196 16.97 -6.22 1.71
CA HIS A 196 17.95 -6.51 2.75
C HIS A 196 18.07 -5.39 3.79
N SER A 197 17.44 -4.25 3.56
CA SER A 197 17.56 -3.08 4.42
C SER A 197 16.32 -2.20 4.40
N LEU A 198 16.00 -1.65 5.58
CA LEU A 198 14.90 -0.72 5.77
C LEU A 198 15.32 0.39 6.73
N TYR A 199 14.92 1.61 6.45
CA TYR A 199 14.95 2.72 7.40
C TYR A 199 13.54 3.05 7.86
N SER A 200 13.28 2.95 9.16
CA SER A 200 12.02 3.39 9.78
C SER A 200 12.16 4.85 10.21
N SER A 201 11.38 5.73 9.61
CA SER A 201 11.33 7.17 9.91
C SER A 201 10.16 7.50 10.83
N ASP A 202 10.30 8.55 11.64
CA ASP A 202 9.20 9.15 12.44
C ASP A 202 8.48 10.27 11.70
N LYS A 203 8.95 10.65 10.49
CA LYS A 203 8.35 11.74 9.73
C LYS A 203 6.94 11.36 9.26
N VAL A 204 6.00 12.28 9.47
CA VAL A 204 4.62 12.18 8.97
C VAL A 204 4.59 12.77 7.58
N LEU A 205 4.54 11.92 6.55
CA LEU A 205 4.67 12.31 5.15
C LEU A 205 3.43 12.01 4.32
N TYR A 206 2.49 11.28 4.87
CA TYR A 206 1.28 10.80 4.19
C TYR A 206 0.03 11.27 4.95
N PHE A 207 -0.94 11.80 4.24
CA PHE A 207 -2.27 12.08 4.74
C PHE A 207 -3.21 10.98 4.27
N TYR A 208 -3.66 10.17 5.23
CA TYR A 208 -4.66 9.15 5.01
C TYR A 208 -6.05 9.75 5.26
N ARG A 209 -6.82 9.96 4.20
CA ARG A 209 -8.12 10.62 4.29
C ARG A 209 -9.13 9.73 5.02
N PRO A 210 -9.77 10.21 6.10
CA PRO A 210 -10.91 9.52 6.68
C PRO A 210 -12.04 9.40 5.66
N ASN A 211 -12.43 8.19 5.31
CA ASN A 211 -13.47 7.92 4.33
C ASN A 211 -14.43 6.84 4.87
N ASP A 212 -15.68 7.22 5.16
CA ASP A 212 -16.70 6.30 5.69
C ASP A 212 -17.14 5.24 4.66
N SER A 213 -16.83 5.45 3.39
CA SER A 213 -17.08 4.51 2.30
C SER A 213 -15.90 3.60 1.97
N ALA A 214 -14.83 3.64 2.78
CA ALA A 214 -13.63 2.83 2.56
C ALA A 214 -13.99 1.34 2.37
N SER A 215 -13.31 0.69 1.44
CA SER A 215 -13.56 -0.72 1.07
C SER A 215 -13.42 -1.69 2.24
N THR A 216 -12.69 -1.30 3.30
CA THR A 216 -12.44 -2.08 4.51
C THR A 216 -13.55 -1.96 5.57
N ALA A 217 -14.51 -1.01 5.42
CA ALA A 217 -15.50 -0.71 6.45
C ALA A 217 -16.65 -1.73 6.56
N ARG A 218 -16.83 -2.62 5.57
CA ARG A 218 -17.95 -3.57 5.51
C ARG A 218 -17.48 -5.00 5.24
N TYR A 219 -18.14 -5.98 5.87
CA TYR A 219 -17.96 -7.38 5.55
C TYR A 219 -18.36 -7.64 4.08
N LYS A 220 -17.52 -8.36 3.35
CA LYS A 220 -17.77 -8.83 1.99
C LYS A 220 -17.73 -10.35 1.95
N SER A 221 -18.59 -10.96 1.15
CA SER A 221 -18.67 -12.43 1.02
C SER A 221 -17.36 -13.05 0.50
N SER A 222 -16.55 -12.30 -0.27
CA SER A 222 -15.23 -12.72 -0.75
C SER A 222 -14.15 -12.75 0.33
N GLN A 223 -14.35 -12.07 1.46
CA GLN A 223 -13.32 -11.83 2.47
C GLN A 223 -12.66 -13.12 2.98
N LEU A 224 -13.43 -14.18 3.18
CA LEU A 224 -12.88 -15.47 3.62
C LEU A 224 -11.98 -16.11 2.55
N SER A 225 -12.38 -16.05 1.27
CA SER A 225 -11.58 -16.60 0.17
C SER A 225 -10.30 -15.80 -0.04
N ASP A 226 -10.38 -14.47 0.07
CA ASP A 226 -9.25 -13.57 -0.07
C ASP A 226 -8.21 -13.83 1.04
N ILE A 227 -8.66 -13.88 2.29
CA ILE A 227 -7.81 -14.19 3.44
C ILE A 227 -7.12 -15.54 3.28
N ARG A 228 -7.81 -16.58 2.81
CA ARG A 228 -7.20 -17.89 2.55
C ARG A 228 -6.09 -17.82 1.51
N LYS A 229 -6.32 -17.14 0.39
CA LYS A 229 -5.32 -16.97 -0.67
C LYS A 229 -4.08 -16.24 -0.16
N VAL A 230 -4.28 -15.13 0.57
CA VAL A 230 -3.19 -14.30 1.10
C VAL A 230 -2.42 -15.07 2.18
N ASN A 231 -3.10 -15.75 3.11
CA ASN A 231 -2.46 -16.54 4.17
C ASN A 231 -1.65 -17.72 3.61
N ALA A 232 -2.14 -18.42 2.59
CA ALA A 232 -1.37 -19.47 1.95
C ALA A 232 -0.02 -18.93 1.43
N ARG A 233 -0.03 -17.72 0.85
CA ARG A 233 1.20 -17.07 0.38
C ARG A 233 2.08 -16.61 1.54
N LEU A 234 1.49 -15.99 2.57
CA LEU A 234 2.20 -15.58 3.79
C LEU A 234 2.91 -16.77 4.47
N LEU A 235 2.22 -17.90 4.63
CA LEU A 235 2.80 -19.10 5.22
C LEU A 235 3.99 -19.61 4.38
N SER A 236 3.88 -19.62 3.05
CA SER A 236 4.97 -20.02 2.16
C SER A 236 6.23 -19.15 2.35
N PHE A 237 6.09 -17.82 2.42
CA PHE A 237 7.22 -16.92 2.67
C PHE A 237 7.74 -17.05 4.12
N SER A 238 6.86 -17.11 5.10
CA SER A 238 7.23 -17.18 6.51
C SER A 238 8.03 -18.44 6.85
N MET A 239 7.79 -19.58 6.15
CA MET A 239 8.63 -20.78 6.27
C MET A 239 10.07 -20.54 5.84
N LYS A 240 10.29 -19.77 4.76
CA LYS A 240 11.64 -19.38 4.32
C LYS A 240 12.32 -18.43 5.31
N TRP A 241 11.55 -17.54 5.94
CA TRP A 241 12.06 -16.53 6.88
C TRP A 241 12.34 -17.08 8.27
N GLY A 242 11.99 -18.35 8.53
CA GLY A 242 12.36 -19.08 9.72
C GLY A 242 11.22 -19.26 10.74
N LYS A 243 11.53 -20.05 11.77
CA LYS A 243 10.56 -20.58 12.74
C LYS A 243 9.73 -19.50 13.43
N ALA A 244 10.32 -18.34 13.76
CA ALA A 244 9.64 -17.26 14.44
C ALA A 244 8.56 -16.62 13.54
N CYS A 245 8.89 -16.33 12.28
CA CYS A 245 7.95 -15.81 11.29
C CYS A 245 6.82 -16.81 11.01
N TYR A 246 7.16 -18.07 10.78
CA TYR A 246 6.16 -19.12 10.53
C TYR A 246 5.17 -19.30 11.70
N LYS A 247 5.66 -19.41 12.94
CA LYS A 247 4.80 -19.50 14.12
C LYS A 247 3.89 -18.28 14.25
N THR A 248 4.42 -17.08 13.98
CA THR A 248 3.65 -15.83 14.03
C THR A 248 2.58 -15.77 12.96
N ALA A 249 2.89 -16.15 11.73
CA ALA A 249 1.95 -16.21 10.63
C ALA A 249 0.79 -17.18 10.91
N CYS A 250 1.10 -18.40 11.40
CA CYS A 250 0.07 -19.37 11.81
C CYS A 250 -0.85 -18.83 12.89
N SER A 251 -0.29 -18.16 13.94
CA SER A 251 -1.09 -17.55 14.99
C SER A 251 -1.97 -16.42 14.47
N GLY A 252 -1.45 -15.61 13.56
CA GLY A 252 -2.18 -14.52 12.89
C GLY A 252 -3.35 -15.04 12.06
N GLU A 253 -3.15 -16.11 11.31
CA GLU A 253 -4.20 -16.76 10.53
C GLU A 253 -5.36 -17.24 11.39
N VAL A 254 -5.07 -17.94 12.50
CA VAL A 254 -6.09 -18.38 13.46
C VAL A 254 -6.88 -17.21 14.02
N MET A 255 -6.20 -16.12 14.39
CA MET A 255 -6.87 -14.92 14.91
C MET A 255 -7.76 -14.23 13.87
N GLN A 256 -7.36 -14.23 12.61
CA GLN A 256 -8.19 -13.70 11.51
C GLN A 256 -9.49 -14.51 11.36
N TYR A 257 -9.42 -15.85 11.39
CA TYR A 257 -10.62 -16.69 11.32
C TYR A 257 -11.53 -16.52 12.54
N ILE A 258 -10.96 -16.40 13.74
CA ILE A 258 -11.74 -16.08 14.96
C ILE A 258 -12.47 -14.75 14.82
N ASN A 259 -11.81 -13.72 14.28
CA ASN A 259 -12.44 -12.41 14.07
C ASN A 259 -13.55 -12.46 13.02
N LEU A 260 -13.36 -13.19 11.94
CA LEU A 260 -14.42 -13.40 10.92
C LEU A 260 -15.63 -14.11 11.52
N LEU A 261 -15.42 -15.14 12.35
CA LEU A 261 -16.50 -15.83 13.04
C LEU A 261 -17.28 -14.90 13.97
N LYS A 262 -16.58 -14.03 14.73
CA LYS A 262 -17.23 -13.03 15.59
C LYS A 262 -18.11 -12.08 14.77
N ILE A 263 -17.62 -11.58 13.63
CA ILE A 263 -18.38 -10.70 12.72
C ILE A 263 -19.61 -11.46 12.18
N ALA A 264 -19.44 -12.69 11.71
CA ALA A 264 -20.54 -13.49 11.18
C ALA A 264 -21.63 -13.73 12.25
N VAL A 265 -21.25 -14.07 13.47
CA VAL A 265 -22.19 -14.27 14.59
C VAL A 265 -22.90 -12.97 14.94
N SER A 266 -22.21 -11.83 14.98
CA SER A 266 -22.85 -10.53 15.24
C SER A 266 -23.87 -10.14 14.17
N CYS A 267 -23.59 -10.43 12.89
CA CYS A 267 -24.53 -10.19 11.80
C CYS A 267 -25.79 -11.09 11.91
N LEU A 268 -25.64 -12.34 12.34
CA LEU A 268 -26.78 -13.25 12.53
C LEU A 268 -27.66 -12.84 13.71
N SER A 269 -27.10 -12.29 14.79
CA SER A 269 -27.88 -11.81 15.93
C SER A 269 -28.72 -10.55 15.62
N TYR A 270 -28.31 -9.73 14.66
CA TYR A 270 -29.10 -8.56 14.21
C TYR A 270 -30.25 -8.93 13.28
N SER A 271 -30.13 -9.99 12.48
CA SER A 271 -31.18 -10.44 11.56
C SER A 271 -32.33 -11.16 12.26
N SER A 272 -32.14 -11.67 13.49
CA SER A 272 -33.18 -12.38 14.26
C SER A 272 -34.00 -11.47 15.18
N PHE A 273 -33.73 -10.17 15.26
CA PHE A 273 -34.49 -9.21 16.08
C PHE A 273 -35.33 -8.21 15.25
N GLY A 274 -35.41 -8.37 13.94
CA GLY A 274 -36.14 -7.49 13.02
C GLY A 274 -37.58 -7.91 12.67
N ASP A 275 -38.03 -9.09 13.13
CA ASP A 275 -39.41 -9.60 12.90
C ASP A 275 -40.07 -10.04 14.21
N VAL A 276 -40.48 -9.08 15.04
CA VAL A 276 -41.60 -9.23 16.02
C VAL A 276 -42.35 -7.93 16.11
#